data_265562886fb711ce576f685ac6599a8c
#
_entry.id   265562886fb711ce576f685ac6599a8c
#
_cell.length_a   1.000
_cell.length_b   1.000
_cell.length_c   1.000
_cell.angle_alpha   90.00
_cell.angle_beta   90.00
_cell.angle_gamma   90.00
#
_symmetry.space_group_name_H-M   'P 1'
#
loop_
_entity.id
_entity.type
_entity.pdbx_description
1 polymer ?
#
loop_
_entity_poly.entity_id
_entity_poly.type
_entity_poly.pdbx_seq_one_letter_code
_entity_poly.pdbx_strand_id
1 'polypeptide(L)'
;FSNFFRAYDQSLNLSNAFSVKNTGGDSTQTYLVNQISSASDTKIFKALDGLANIFKTSFNNVNAYNQNIEGSKENGNSDIYLTFGIENSFPLIKIEGNKEQTITPKIFTKYTSGTMADASNANKKLSYEDVYSMNRMNDAINPETGGSLGYGVEYNNSIKNNLNEVYLKNSFSIGQVLRLQDQEEMPSSSSLSKSQSDFVGGATFSYVAEPGNKKSTKLNVNYNYTVSNSLDKILQNNLKTTFENSKNIFNANYYEIHDIGNEHYAQLSYTRKFNNDINISFGGRKNIQDNFTENNFIEANYDSECLKLGINLSKTFYQDEDLRPSNNLTLFIILKPFGSPVSPNLSSLVN
;
A
#
# COMPACT_ATOMS: atom_id res chain seq x y z
N PHE A 1 35.57 -3.37 -10.72
CA PHE A 1 34.57 -2.66 -9.89
C PHE A 1 34.30 -1.25 -10.43
N SER A 2 35.32 -0.41 -10.69
CA SER A 2 35.12 0.97 -11.16
C SER A 2 34.40 1.09 -12.50
N ASN A 3 34.55 0.13 -13.41
CA ASN A 3 33.87 0.12 -14.72
C ASN A 3 32.41 -0.36 -14.62
N PHE A 4 32.09 -1.17 -13.62
CA PHE A 4 30.71 -1.62 -13.35
C PHE A 4 29.85 -0.43 -12.87
N PHE A 5 30.34 0.39 -11.94
CA PHE A 5 29.61 1.56 -11.44
C PHE A 5 29.48 2.69 -12.47
N ARG A 6 30.41 2.82 -13.42
CA ARG A 6 30.30 3.79 -14.53
C ARG A 6 29.25 3.42 -15.59
N ALA A 7 28.84 2.16 -15.65
CA ALA A 7 27.88 1.68 -16.65
C ALA A 7 26.42 1.96 -16.28
N TYR A 8 26.14 2.37 -15.02
CA TYR A 8 24.80 2.56 -14.50
C TYR A 8 24.67 3.95 -13.89
N ASP A 9 23.74 4.75 -14.41
CA ASP A 9 23.25 5.92 -13.68
C ASP A 9 22.48 5.41 -12.47
N GLN A 10 22.74 5.97 -11.30
CA GLN A 10 22.15 5.53 -10.04
C GLN A 10 21.46 6.68 -9.35
N SER A 11 20.24 6.43 -8.89
CA SER A 11 19.59 7.30 -7.92
C SER A 11 20.13 6.97 -6.53
N LEU A 12 20.51 8.00 -5.76
CA LEU A 12 20.95 7.87 -4.38
C LEU A 12 19.94 8.56 -3.47
N ASN A 13 19.36 7.81 -2.54
CA ASN A 13 18.49 8.34 -1.52
C ASN A 13 19.14 8.20 -0.15
N LEU A 14 19.17 9.30 0.57
CA LEU A 14 19.64 9.39 1.95
C LEU A 14 18.43 9.73 2.83
N SER A 15 18.17 8.93 3.85
CA SER A 15 17.12 9.21 4.82
C SER A 15 17.63 8.96 6.24
N ASN A 16 17.25 9.85 7.16
CA ASN A 16 17.50 9.71 8.58
C ASN A 16 16.15 9.82 9.28
N ALA A 17 15.87 8.91 10.19
CA ALA A 17 14.67 8.92 11.00
C ALA A 17 15.05 8.81 12.48
N PHE A 18 14.45 9.68 13.29
CA PHE A 18 14.50 9.59 14.75
C PHE A 18 13.09 9.33 15.27
N SER A 19 12.93 8.31 16.11
CA SER A 19 11.66 8.02 16.73
C SER A 19 11.84 7.66 18.19
N VAL A 20 10.89 8.07 19.01
CA VAL A 20 10.77 7.68 20.41
C VAL A 20 9.43 6.98 20.57
N LYS A 21 9.45 5.75 21.03
CA LYS A 21 8.25 4.96 21.31
C LYS A 21 8.12 4.81 22.83
N ASN A 22 7.03 5.31 23.38
CA ASN A 22 6.64 5.00 24.76
C ASN A 22 5.94 3.64 24.77
N THR A 23 6.41 2.71 25.59
CA THR A 23 5.89 1.34 25.66
C THR A 23 5.02 1.11 26.91
N GLY A 24 4.69 2.19 27.62
CA GLY A 24 3.86 2.20 28.83
C GLY A 24 4.66 2.55 30.09
N GLY A 25 4.05 3.30 31.02
CA GLY A 25 4.73 3.82 32.20
C GLY A 25 5.96 4.66 31.88
N ASP A 26 7.07 4.42 32.58
CA ASP A 26 8.35 5.11 32.34
C ASP A 26 9.25 4.40 31.31
N SER A 27 8.70 3.45 30.55
CA SER A 27 9.45 2.64 29.59
C SER A 27 9.50 3.33 28.23
N THR A 28 10.69 3.56 27.68
CA THR A 28 10.88 4.19 26.39
C THR A 28 11.86 3.44 25.51
N GLN A 29 11.58 3.42 24.21
CA GLN A 29 12.51 2.99 23.16
C GLN A 29 12.81 4.17 22.26
N THR A 30 14.09 4.46 22.08
CA THR A 30 14.55 5.50 21.17
C THR A 30 15.31 4.86 20.02
N TYR A 31 14.96 5.23 18.79
CA TYR A 31 15.60 4.74 17.60
C TYR A 31 16.18 5.88 16.77
N LEU A 32 17.42 5.70 16.30
CA LEU A 32 18.04 6.51 15.26
C LEU A 32 18.37 5.59 14.08
N VAL A 33 17.67 5.78 12.98
CA VAL A 33 17.83 5.00 11.75
C VAL A 33 18.49 5.87 10.69
N ASN A 34 19.63 5.42 10.17
CA ASN A 34 20.31 6.02 9.04
C ASN A 34 20.21 5.04 7.87
N GLN A 35 19.61 5.47 6.77
CA GLN A 35 19.44 4.65 5.59
C GLN A 35 20.05 5.32 4.37
N ILE A 36 20.84 4.55 3.62
CA ILE A 36 21.36 4.92 2.31
C ILE A 36 20.85 3.86 1.33
N SER A 37 20.10 4.27 0.32
CA SER A 37 19.63 3.35 -0.71
C SER A 37 19.96 3.89 -2.10
N SER A 38 20.23 2.98 -3.01
CA SER A 38 20.53 3.29 -4.40
C SER A 38 19.82 2.28 -5.32
N ALA A 39 19.31 2.79 -6.43
CA ALA A 39 18.82 1.98 -7.53
C ALA A 39 19.44 2.47 -8.83
N SER A 40 19.84 1.53 -9.69
CA SER A 40 20.31 1.85 -11.03
C SER A 40 19.13 2.17 -11.95
N ASP A 41 19.38 2.92 -13.02
CA ASP A 41 18.43 2.98 -14.13
C ASP A 41 18.26 1.61 -14.76
N THR A 42 17.11 1.41 -15.43
CA THR A 42 16.84 0.18 -16.17
C THR A 42 17.84 0.00 -17.31
N LYS A 43 18.54 -1.11 -17.32
CA LYS A 43 19.49 -1.49 -18.39
C LYS A 43 18.97 -2.70 -19.14
N ILE A 44 19.04 -2.62 -20.46
CA ILE A 44 18.69 -3.72 -21.35
C ILE A 44 19.98 -4.45 -21.75
N PHE A 45 20.06 -5.75 -21.48
CA PHE A 45 21.18 -6.57 -21.91
C PHE A 45 21.09 -6.83 -23.43
N LYS A 46 22.11 -6.40 -24.17
CA LYS A 46 22.18 -6.65 -25.63
C LYS A 46 22.27 -8.12 -26.01
N ALA A 47 22.78 -8.97 -25.11
CA ALA A 47 22.90 -10.42 -25.34
C ALA A 47 21.57 -11.19 -25.19
N LEU A 48 20.59 -10.60 -24.47
CA LEU A 48 19.24 -11.13 -24.28
C LEU A 48 18.29 -10.00 -24.62
N ASP A 49 17.97 -9.85 -25.90
CA ASP A 49 17.11 -8.78 -26.40
C ASP A 49 15.82 -8.66 -25.59
N GLY A 50 15.63 -7.49 -24.94
CA GLY A 50 14.45 -7.20 -24.17
C GLY A 50 14.54 -7.50 -22.65
N LEU A 51 15.62 -8.11 -22.14
CA LEU A 51 15.80 -8.30 -20.71
C LEU A 51 16.22 -6.98 -20.03
N ALA A 52 15.33 -6.42 -19.24
CA ALA A 52 15.57 -5.21 -18.46
C ALA A 52 16.01 -5.57 -17.02
N ASN A 53 17.01 -4.86 -16.50
CA ASN A 53 17.60 -5.13 -15.20
C ASN A 53 17.72 -3.85 -14.39
N ILE A 54 17.45 -3.95 -13.08
CA ILE A 54 17.63 -2.88 -12.11
C ILE A 54 18.42 -3.45 -10.93
N PHE A 55 19.56 -2.84 -10.60
CA PHE A 55 20.34 -3.16 -9.42
C PHE A 55 19.91 -2.24 -8.28
N LYS A 56 19.63 -2.82 -7.12
CA LYS A 56 19.19 -2.10 -5.93
C LYS A 56 20.14 -2.41 -4.78
N THR A 57 20.54 -1.42 -4.01
CA THR A 57 21.34 -1.59 -2.79
C THR A 57 20.75 -0.77 -1.68
N SER A 58 20.83 -1.25 -0.45
CA SER A 58 20.45 -0.48 0.73
C SER A 58 21.40 -0.80 1.89
N PHE A 59 21.82 0.24 2.58
CA PHE A 59 22.54 0.18 3.84
C PHE A 59 21.67 0.82 4.90
N ASN A 60 21.35 0.08 5.97
CA ASN A 60 20.61 0.58 7.10
C ASN A 60 21.46 0.40 8.36
N ASN A 61 21.66 1.48 9.11
CA ASN A 61 22.21 1.46 10.45
C ASN A 61 21.10 1.85 11.42
N VAL A 62 20.76 0.95 12.32
CA VAL A 62 19.71 1.11 13.32
C VAL A 62 20.36 1.17 14.70
N ASN A 63 20.26 2.31 15.34
CA ASN A 63 20.72 2.50 16.70
C ASN A 63 19.50 2.56 17.62
N ALA A 64 19.39 1.65 18.55
CA ALA A 64 18.30 1.54 19.52
C ALA A 64 18.83 1.79 20.92
N TYR A 65 18.10 2.57 21.73
CA TYR A 65 18.32 2.73 23.15
C TYR A 65 17.05 2.41 23.90
N ASN A 66 17.11 1.44 24.79
CA ASN A 66 16.01 0.99 25.60
C ASN A 66 16.17 1.49 27.04
N GLN A 67 15.13 2.06 27.62
CA GLN A 67 15.10 2.53 28.99
C GLN A 67 13.89 1.94 29.73
N ASN A 68 14.12 1.36 30.90
CA ASN A 68 13.10 0.78 31.79
C ASN A 68 12.20 -0.27 31.11
N ILE A 69 12.73 -1.05 30.17
CA ILE A 69 11.99 -2.15 29.54
C ILE A 69 12.28 -3.43 30.32
N GLU A 70 11.23 -4.07 30.85
CA GLU A 70 11.32 -5.31 31.59
C GLU A 70 11.99 -6.40 30.75
N GLY A 71 13.04 -7.02 31.28
CA GLY A 71 13.83 -8.05 30.60
C GLY A 71 14.89 -7.52 29.62
N SER A 72 14.96 -6.20 29.36
CA SER A 72 15.99 -5.58 28.54
C SER A 72 17.00 -4.85 29.42
N LYS A 73 18.31 -5.01 29.14
CA LYS A 73 19.31 -4.16 29.77
C LYS A 73 19.17 -2.74 29.23
N GLU A 74 19.38 -1.72 30.09
CA GLU A 74 19.57 -0.33 29.67
C GLU A 74 20.85 -0.22 28.86
N ASN A 75 20.82 -0.59 27.60
CA ASN A 75 21.97 -0.58 26.70
C ASN A 75 21.55 -0.08 25.32
N GLY A 76 22.42 0.71 24.74
CA GLY A 76 22.34 1.00 23.30
C GLY A 76 22.72 -0.24 22.49
N ASN A 77 21.97 -0.53 21.46
CA ASN A 77 22.28 -1.53 20.44
C ASN A 77 22.44 -0.84 19.09
N SER A 78 23.36 -1.33 18.26
CA SER A 78 23.57 -0.82 16.91
C SER A 78 23.61 -1.98 15.93
N ASP A 79 22.61 -2.05 15.07
CA ASP A 79 22.47 -3.08 14.05
C ASP A 79 22.74 -2.52 12.67
N ILE A 80 23.42 -3.29 11.84
CA ILE A 80 23.77 -2.94 10.47
C ILE A 80 23.17 -3.97 9.52
N TYR A 81 22.41 -3.48 8.56
CA TYR A 81 21.83 -4.28 7.49
C TYR A 81 22.33 -3.81 6.13
N LEU A 82 22.79 -4.75 5.34
CA LEU A 82 23.25 -4.49 3.98
C LEU A 82 22.42 -5.36 3.03
N THR A 83 21.66 -4.72 2.15
CA THR A 83 20.79 -5.39 1.20
C THR A 83 21.27 -5.19 -0.23
N PHE A 84 21.34 -6.25 -0.98
CA PHE A 84 21.56 -6.26 -2.42
C PHE A 84 20.37 -6.92 -3.12
N GLY A 85 19.90 -6.31 -4.19
CA GLY A 85 18.81 -6.82 -4.99
C GLY A 85 19.04 -6.62 -6.48
N ILE A 86 18.54 -7.57 -7.26
CA ILE A 86 18.53 -7.52 -8.74
C ILE A 86 17.12 -7.83 -9.20
N GLU A 87 16.49 -6.86 -9.86
CA GLU A 87 15.21 -7.03 -10.51
C GLU A 87 15.43 -7.23 -12.00
N ASN A 88 14.90 -8.32 -12.52
CA ASN A 88 14.92 -8.67 -13.93
C ASN A 88 13.50 -8.70 -14.44
N SER A 89 13.24 -8.07 -15.58
CA SER A 89 11.94 -8.09 -16.24
C SER A 89 12.09 -8.27 -17.75
N PHE A 90 11.13 -8.97 -18.35
CA PHE A 90 11.12 -9.27 -19.79
C PHE A 90 9.79 -8.86 -20.41
N PRO A 91 9.61 -7.56 -20.76
CA PRO A 91 8.36 -7.08 -21.32
C PRO A 91 8.18 -7.57 -22.77
N LEU A 92 7.13 -8.35 -23.00
CA LEU A 92 6.65 -8.78 -24.30
C LEU A 92 5.52 -7.87 -24.73
N ILE A 93 5.71 -7.10 -25.79
CA ILE A 93 4.76 -6.08 -26.25
C ILE A 93 4.14 -6.48 -27.58
N LYS A 94 2.81 -6.40 -27.65
CA LYS A 94 2.04 -6.55 -28.89
C LYS A 94 1.21 -5.29 -29.14
N ILE A 95 1.36 -4.71 -30.32
CA ILE A 95 0.60 -3.53 -30.76
C ILE A 95 -0.24 -3.92 -31.96
N GLU A 96 -1.55 -3.76 -31.87
CA GLU A 96 -2.51 -3.97 -32.95
C GLU A 96 -3.41 -2.73 -33.10
N GLY A 97 -3.13 -1.90 -34.07
CA GLY A 97 -3.85 -0.63 -34.29
C GLY A 97 -3.75 0.27 -33.03
N ASN A 98 -4.87 0.52 -32.39
CA ASN A 98 -4.97 1.36 -31.17
C ASN A 98 -4.88 0.57 -29.87
N LYS A 99 -4.65 -0.74 -29.94
CA LYS A 99 -4.54 -1.64 -28.78
C LYS A 99 -3.08 -2.00 -28.53
N GLU A 100 -2.65 -1.81 -27.29
CA GLU A 100 -1.31 -2.18 -26.81
C GLU A 100 -1.45 -3.19 -25.65
N GLN A 101 -0.81 -4.32 -25.78
CA GLN A 101 -0.80 -5.40 -24.78
C GLN A 101 0.64 -5.69 -24.38
N THR A 102 0.88 -5.82 -23.09
CA THR A 102 2.20 -6.15 -22.54
C THR A 102 2.07 -7.26 -21.54
N ILE A 103 2.89 -8.30 -21.69
CA ILE A 103 3.10 -9.34 -20.66
C ILE A 103 4.53 -9.19 -20.16
N THR A 104 4.69 -8.99 -18.85
CA THR A 104 5.99 -8.76 -18.23
C THR A 104 6.25 -9.79 -17.14
N PRO A 105 6.92 -10.91 -17.44
CA PRO A 105 7.52 -11.74 -16.40
C PRO A 105 8.57 -10.95 -15.63
N LYS A 106 8.60 -11.12 -14.29
CA LYS A 106 9.54 -10.44 -13.39
C LYS A 106 10.14 -11.43 -12.41
N ILE A 107 11.42 -11.24 -12.10
CA ILE A 107 12.15 -11.96 -11.06
C ILE A 107 12.92 -10.93 -10.25
N PHE A 108 12.85 -11.03 -8.94
CA PHE A 108 13.60 -10.20 -8.02
C PHE A 108 14.34 -11.07 -7.02
N THR A 109 15.66 -11.08 -7.12
CA THR A 109 16.53 -11.79 -6.20
C THR A 109 17.15 -10.80 -5.24
N LYS A 110 17.07 -11.06 -3.93
CA LYS A 110 17.71 -10.21 -2.92
C LYS A 110 18.35 -11.04 -1.83
N TYR A 111 19.33 -10.42 -1.18
CA TYR A 111 19.96 -10.88 0.05
C TYR A 111 20.18 -9.71 1.00
N THR A 112 19.77 -9.87 2.25
CA THR A 112 20.00 -8.89 3.33
C THR A 112 20.80 -9.55 4.43
N SER A 113 21.97 -8.95 4.77
CA SER A 113 22.76 -9.36 5.92
C SER A 113 22.18 -8.81 7.22
N GLY A 114 22.57 -9.39 8.35
CA GLY A 114 22.12 -8.98 9.68
C GLY A 114 21.16 -9.98 10.30
N THR A 115 20.66 -9.66 11.49
CA THR A 115 19.72 -10.47 12.24
C THR A 115 18.45 -9.68 12.45
N MET A 116 17.32 -10.21 12.02
CA MET A 116 16.01 -9.62 12.21
C MET A 116 15.56 -9.83 13.66
N ALA A 117 14.99 -8.79 14.27
CA ALA A 117 14.29 -8.94 15.54
C ALA A 117 12.94 -9.64 15.34
N ASP A 118 12.45 -10.32 16.37
CA ASP A 118 11.17 -11.02 16.30
C ASP A 118 10.01 -10.07 15.98
N ALA A 119 9.38 -10.32 14.86
CA ALA A 119 8.18 -9.63 14.36
C ALA A 119 7.04 -10.62 14.04
N SER A 120 7.12 -11.86 14.56
CA SER A 120 6.16 -12.94 14.29
C SER A 120 4.70 -12.54 14.57
N ASN A 121 4.49 -11.69 15.55
CA ASN A 121 3.19 -11.16 15.95
C ASN A 121 2.77 -9.88 15.19
N ALA A 122 3.62 -9.34 14.30
CA ALA A 122 3.26 -8.15 13.53
C ALA A 122 2.16 -8.46 12.51
N ASN A 123 1.17 -7.59 12.42
CA ASN A 123 0.12 -7.71 11.42
C ASN A 123 0.59 -7.10 10.09
N LYS A 124 1.38 -7.85 9.34
CA LYS A 124 1.85 -7.47 8.01
C LYS A 124 1.33 -8.47 6.97
N LYS A 125 0.69 -7.97 5.94
CA LYS A 125 0.23 -8.75 4.79
C LYS A 125 1.13 -8.49 3.60
N LEU A 126 1.36 -9.53 2.82
CA LEU A 126 2.10 -9.44 1.57
C LEU A 126 1.17 -8.88 0.49
N SER A 127 1.60 -7.87 -0.24
CA SER A 127 0.98 -7.38 -1.47
C SER A 127 1.79 -7.76 -2.70
N TYR A 128 1.24 -7.56 -3.90
CA TYR A 128 1.97 -7.84 -5.13
C TYR A 128 3.22 -6.95 -5.26
N GLU A 129 3.14 -5.69 -4.86
CA GLU A 129 4.26 -4.74 -4.88
C GLU A 129 5.37 -5.16 -3.92
N ASP A 130 5.02 -5.76 -2.78
CA ASP A 130 5.98 -6.25 -1.80
C ASP A 130 6.85 -7.38 -2.36
N VAL A 131 6.37 -8.17 -3.34
CA VAL A 131 7.14 -9.27 -3.95
C VAL A 131 8.50 -8.77 -4.46
N TYR A 132 8.56 -7.54 -4.98
CA TYR A 132 9.75 -6.90 -5.57
C TYR A 132 10.37 -5.82 -4.67
N SER A 133 9.96 -5.78 -3.39
CA SER A 133 10.46 -4.81 -2.42
C SER A 133 11.80 -5.24 -1.81
N MET A 134 12.70 -4.27 -1.61
CA MET A 134 13.96 -4.44 -0.87
C MET A 134 13.71 -4.80 0.59
N ASN A 135 12.65 -4.26 1.19
CA ASN A 135 12.21 -4.56 2.55
C ASN A 135 10.70 -4.78 2.57
N ARG A 136 10.26 -6.03 2.62
CA ARG A 136 8.84 -6.40 2.62
C ARG A 136 8.15 -6.09 3.93
N MET A 137 8.91 -5.87 4.99
CA MET A 137 8.37 -5.44 6.28
C MET A 137 7.86 -3.99 6.25
N ASN A 138 8.39 -3.16 5.34
CA ASN A 138 8.18 -1.71 5.31
C ASN A 138 8.55 -1.03 6.65
N ASP A 139 9.40 -1.67 7.43
CA ASP A 139 9.92 -1.20 8.69
C ASP A 139 11.44 -0.99 8.58
N ALA A 140 11.87 0.26 8.69
CA ALA A 140 13.29 0.60 8.59
C ALA A 140 14.08 0.19 9.84
N ILE A 141 13.41 0.00 10.97
CA ILE A 141 14.01 -0.40 12.25
C ILE A 141 14.32 -1.90 12.24
N ASN A 142 13.40 -2.69 11.67
CA ASN A 142 13.52 -4.15 11.62
C ASN A 142 13.32 -4.66 10.19
N PRO A 143 14.32 -4.48 9.31
CA PRO A 143 14.24 -4.92 7.94
C PRO A 143 14.29 -6.45 7.83
N GLU A 144 13.63 -6.97 6.81
CA GLU A 144 13.69 -8.40 6.46
C GLU A 144 15.11 -8.83 6.12
N THR A 145 15.61 -9.91 6.72
CA THR A 145 16.94 -10.47 6.49
C THR A 145 16.91 -11.77 5.68
N GLY A 146 18.08 -12.27 5.27
CA GLY A 146 18.24 -13.52 4.52
C GLY A 146 18.06 -13.37 3.01
N GLY A 147 18.11 -14.49 2.33
CA GLY A 147 17.99 -14.60 0.87
C GLY A 147 16.59 -14.94 0.42
N SER A 148 16.12 -14.28 -0.64
CA SER A 148 14.83 -14.57 -1.23
C SER A 148 14.78 -14.26 -2.72
N LEU A 149 13.82 -14.91 -3.40
CA LEU A 149 13.49 -14.72 -4.80
C LEU A 149 11.99 -14.41 -4.91
N GLY A 150 11.63 -13.21 -5.35
CA GLY A 150 10.28 -12.86 -5.78
C GLY A 150 10.13 -13.14 -7.27
N TYR A 151 9.02 -13.74 -7.67
CA TYR A 151 8.71 -13.93 -9.09
C TYR A 151 7.24 -13.71 -9.37
N GLY A 152 6.92 -13.38 -10.60
CA GLY A 152 5.55 -13.16 -11.01
C GLY A 152 5.43 -12.67 -12.43
N VAL A 153 4.20 -12.35 -12.80
CA VAL A 153 3.87 -11.84 -14.12
C VAL A 153 2.85 -10.71 -14.02
N GLU A 154 3.04 -9.70 -14.85
CA GLU A 154 2.07 -8.63 -15.07
C GLU A 154 1.56 -8.68 -16.51
N TYR A 155 0.26 -8.55 -16.68
CA TYR A 155 -0.39 -8.30 -17.94
C TYR A 155 -1.01 -6.92 -17.92
N ASN A 156 -0.73 -6.12 -18.93
CA ASN A 156 -1.33 -4.81 -19.14
C ASN A 156 -1.93 -4.75 -20.54
N ASN A 157 -3.12 -4.19 -20.65
CA ASN A 157 -3.79 -3.91 -21.91
C ASN A 157 -4.33 -2.50 -21.89
N SER A 158 -4.02 -1.71 -22.91
CA SER A 158 -4.54 -0.36 -23.08
C SER A 158 -5.12 -0.19 -24.48
N ILE A 159 -6.25 0.51 -24.58
CA ILE A 159 -6.88 0.86 -25.84
C ILE A 159 -7.00 2.38 -25.91
N LYS A 160 -6.54 2.94 -27.03
CA LYS A 160 -6.49 4.37 -27.29
C LYS A 160 -7.60 4.79 -28.27
N ASN A 161 -8.09 6.02 -28.13
CA ASN A 161 -8.99 6.64 -29.10
C ASN A 161 -8.21 7.19 -30.32
N ASN A 162 -8.92 7.78 -31.28
CA ASN A 162 -8.31 8.38 -32.48
C ASN A 162 -7.37 9.56 -32.15
N LEU A 163 -7.45 10.15 -30.95
CA LEU A 163 -6.58 11.20 -30.45
C LEU A 163 -5.37 10.64 -29.69
N ASN A 164 -5.15 9.32 -29.74
CA ASN A 164 -4.09 8.61 -29.04
C ASN A 164 -4.20 8.67 -27.49
N GLU A 165 -5.39 8.95 -26.94
CA GLU A 165 -5.67 8.97 -25.51
C GLU A 165 -6.23 7.63 -25.06
N VAL A 166 -5.76 7.12 -23.91
CA VAL A 166 -6.20 5.84 -23.36
C VAL A 166 -7.61 5.98 -22.76
N TYR A 167 -8.58 5.27 -23.31
CA TYR A 167 -9.95 5.22 -22.79
C TYR A 167 -10.28 3.93 -22.04
N LEU A 168 -9.52 2.85 -22.26
CA LEU A 168 -9.67 1.60 -21.55
C LEU A 168 -8.31 1.04 -21.16
N LYS A 169 -8.15 0.69 -19.88
CA LYS A 169 -6.96 0.05 -19.35
C LYS A 169 -7.35 -1.12 -18.45
N ASN A 170 -6.75 -2.28 -18.69
CA ASN A 170 -6.88 -3.45 -17.83
C ASN A 170 -5.49 -3.90 -17.42
N SER A 171 -5.35 -4.35 -16.18
CA SER A 171 -4.14 -5.04 -15.75
C SER A 171 -4.49 -6.27 -14.91
N PHE A 172 -3.59 -7.22 -14.92
CA PHE A 172 -3.61 -8.38 -14.04
C PHE A 172 -2.20 -8.68 -13.58
N SER A 173 -2.04 -9.04 -12.33
CA SER A 173 -0.75 -9.40 -11.76
C SER A 173 -0.89 -10.57 -10.79
N ILE A 174 0.14 -11.42 -10.75
CA ILE A 174 0.29 -12.50 -9.79
C ILE A 174 1.77 -12.69 -9.48
N GLY A 175 2.10 -12.93 -8.22
CA GLY A 175 3.47 -13.19 -7.79
C GLY A 175 3.54 -13.96 -6.50
N GLN A 176 4.73 -14.46 -6.20
CA GLN A 176 5.06 -15.25 -5.02
C GLN A 176 6.49 -14.97 -4.59
N VAL A 177 6.79 -15.19 -3.33
CA VAL A 177 8.15 -15.12 -2.77
C VAL A 177 8.60 -16.50 -2.35
N LEU A 178 9.81 -16.88 -2.78
CA LEU A 178 10.55 -18.04 -2.30
C LEU A 178 11.69 -17.55 -1.41
N ARG A 179 11.86 -18.16 -0.25
CA ARG A 179 12.96 -17.90 0.67
C ARG A 179 13.93 -19.07 0.68
N LEU A 180 15.21 -18.79 0.91
CA LEU A 180 16.22 -19.85 0.99
C LEU A 180 16.03 -20.75 2.21
N GLN A 181 15.42 -20.23 3.27
CA GLN A 181 15.10 -20.95 4.50
C GLN A 181 13.90 -20.30 5.20
N ASP A 182 13.22 -21.05 6.04
CA ASP A 182 12.17 -20.54 6.91
C ASP A 182 12.77 -19.54 7.90
N GLN A 183 11.98 -18.54 8.29
CA GLN A 183 12.38 -17.50 9.23
C GLN A 183 11.22 -17.19 10.17
N GLU A 184 11.28 -17.75 11.37
CA GLU A 184 10.20 -17.68 12.36
C GLU A 184 9.96 -16.25 12.88
N GLU A 185 10.98 -15.39 12.80
CA GLU A 185 10.88 -13.97 13.18
C GLU A 185 10.00 -13.13 12.23
N MET A 186 9.68 -13.66 11.06
CA MET A 186 8.79 -12.98 10.11
C MET A 186 7.33 -13.10 10.53
N PRO A 187 6.49 -12.09 10.21
CA PRO A 187 5.06 -12.13 10.51
C PRO A 187 4.39 -13.38 9.94
N SER A 188 3.75 -14.15 10.80
CA SER A 188 2.97 -15.34 10.39
C SER A 188 1.84 -14.97 9.42
N SER A 189 1.29 -13.76 9.60
CA SER A 189 0.22 -13.20 8.76
C SER A 189 0.63 -12.86 7.32
N SER A 190 1.92 -12.77 7.04
CA SER A 190 2.45 -12.45 5.70
C SER A 190 2.77 -13.68 4.88
N SER A 191 2.71 -14.89 5.46
CA SER A 191 3.27 -16.15 4.93
C SER A 191 4.78 -16.10 4.59
N LEU A 192 5.47 -14.99 4.91
CA LEU A 192 6.90 -14.83 4.68
C LEU A 192 7.78 -15.57 5.69
N SER A 193 7.20 -16.09 6.78
CA SER A 193 7.89 -16.94 7.75
C SER A 193 8.28 -18.31 7.16
N LYS A 194 7.59 -18.74 6.11
CA LYS A 194 7.85 -20.02 5.42
C LYS A 194 8.76 -19.83 4.21
N SER A 195 9.33 -20.91 3.72
CA SER A 195 10.16 -20.95 2.49
C SER A 195 9.36 -20.57 1.22
N GLN A 196 8.05 -20.75 1.23
CA GLN A 196 7.14 -20.32 0.16
C GLN A 196 6.02 -19.45 0.72
N SER A 197 5.90 -18.23 0.22
CA SER A 197 4.77 -17.37 0.55
C SER A 197 3.49 -17.81 -0.15
N ASP A 198 2.37 -17.22 0.25
CA ASP A 198 1.15 -17.29 -0.53
C ASP A 198 1.29 -16.52 -1.85
N PHE A 199 0.41 -16.84 -2.81
CA PHE A 199 0.30 -16.08 -4.04
C PHE A 199 -0.46 -14.78 -3.78
N VAL A 200 0.10 -13.68 -4.26
CA VAL A 200 -0.52 -12.36 -4.17
C VAL A 200 -0.66 -11.74 -5.54
N GLY A 201 -1.72 -10.99 -5.74
CA GLY A 201 -1.93 -10.37 -7.03
C GLY A 201 -3.08 -9.39 -7.03
N GLY A 202 -3.35 -8.86 -8.22
CA GLY A 202 -4.43 -7.93 -8.42
C GLY A 202 -4.91 -7.88 -9.86
N ALA A 203 -6.09 -7.30 -10.03
CA ALA A 203 -6.65 -6.97 -11.31
C ALA A 203 -7.20 -5.54 -11.26
N THR A 204 -6.94 -4.76 -12.30
CA THR A 204 -7.51 -3.43 -12.43
C THR A 204 -8.28 -3.30 -13.73
N PHE A 205 -9.36 -2.56 -13.69
CA PHE A 205 -10.11 -2.14 -14.86
C PHE A 205 -10.37 -0.64 -14.76
N SER A 206 -9.99 0.12 -15.77
CA SER A 206 -10.22 1.56 -15.83
C SER A 206 -10.82 1.92 -17.19
N TYR A 207 -11.95 2.58 -17.15
CA TYR A 207 -12.64 3.09 -18.34
C TYR A 207 -12.93 4.58 -18.18
N VAL A 208 -12.64 5.35 -19.24
CA VAL A 208 -12.91 6.79 -19.35
C VAL A 208 -13.64 7.03 -20.67
N ALA A 209 -14.91 7.45 -20.60
CA ALA A 209 -15.74 7.60 -21.82
C ALA A 209 -15.16 8.61 -22.80
N GLU A 210 -14.67 9.75 -22.31
CA GLU A 210 -14.05 10.82 -23.08
C GLU A 210 -12.74 11.24 -22.41
N PRO A 211 -11.61 10.61 -22.75
CA PRO A 211 -10.30 11.02 -22.24
C PRO A 211 -10.03 12.50 -22.57
N GLY A 212 -9.32 13.19 -21.67
CA GLY A 212 -9.10 14.65 -21.80
C GLY A 212 -10.23 15.53 -21.27
N ASN A 213 -11.46 15.04 -21.19
CA ASN A 213 -12.58 15.78 -20.61
C ASN A 213 -12.67 15.53 -19.10
N LYS A 214 -12.46 16.59 -18.29
CA LYS A 214 -12.53 16.50 -16.81
C LYS A 214 -13.91 16.06 -16.29
N LYS A 215 -14.97 16.25 -17.05
CA LYS A 215 -16.35 15.87 -16.69
C LYS A 215 -16.77 14.52 -17.25
N SER A 216 -15.84 13.78 -17.85
CA SER A 216 -16.08 12.47 -18.45
C SER A 216 -16.56 11.45 -17.41
N THR A 217 -17.34 10.49 -17.88
CA THR A 217 -17.70 9.32 -17.08
C THR A 217 -16.50 8.38 -16.95
N LYS A 218 -16.20 7.98 -15.71
CA LYS A 218 -15.09 7.10 -15.36
C LYS A 218 -15.59 5.92 -14.53
N LEU A 219 -15.04 4.76 -14.82
CA LEU A 219 -15.23 3.55 -14.01
C LEU A 219 -13.87 2.97 -13.70
N ASN A 220 -13.55 2.83 -12.41
CA ASN A 220 -12.35 2.18 -11.93
C ASN A 220 -12.74 1.01 -11.03
N VAL A 221 -12.18 -0.16 -11.31
CA VAL A 221 -12.32 -1.36 -10.49
C VAL A 221 -10.93 -1.84 -10.16
N ASN A 222 -10.64 -2.01 -8.86
CA ASN A 222 -9.39 -2.56 -8.37
C ASN A 222 -9.72 -3.77 -7.50
N TYR A 223 -9.12 -4.89 -7.80
CA TYR A 223 -9.25 -6.12 -7.05
C TYR A 223 -7.86 -6.61 -6.65
N ASN A 224 -7.63 -6.80 -5.35
CA ASN A 224 -6.42 -7.39 -4.81
C ASN A 224 -6.78 -8.67 -4.09
N TYR A 225 -5.96 -9.70 -4.23
CA TYR A 225 -6.21 -11.00 -3.65
C TYR A 225 -4.94 -11.64 -3.10
N THR A 226 -5.14 -12.52 -2.12
CA THR A 226 -4.14 -13.47 -1.64
C THR A 226 -4.74 -14.86 -1.70
N VAL A 227 -4.04 -15.79 -2.31
CA VAL A 227 -4.41 -17.20 -2.42
C VAL A 227 -3.32 -18.03 -1.73
N SER A 228 -3.72 -19.02 -0.94
CA SER A 228 -2.78 -19.92 -0.27
C SER A 228 -1.76 -20.52 -1.24
N ASN A 229 -0.58 -20.82 -0.77
CA ASN A 229 0.46 -21.46 -1.59
C ASN A 229 0.02 -22.82 -2.18
N SER A 230 -0.91 -23.51 -1.54
CA SER A 230 -1.56 -24.74 -2.03
C SER A 230 -2.64 -24.48 -3.09
N LEU A 231 -3.02 -23.24 -3.35
CA LEU A 231 -4.06 -22.80 -4.28
C LEU A 231 -5.48 -23.31 -3.95
N ASP A 232 -5.72 -23.72 -2.71
CA ASP A 232 -6.99 -24.29 -2.25
C ASP A 232 -7.93 -23.28 -1.59
N LYS A 233 -7.40 -22.13 -1.15
CA LYS A 233 -8.15 -21.10 -0.42
C LYS A 233 -7.78 -19.71 -0.88
N ILE A 234 -8.78 -18.84 -0.96
CA ILE A 234 -8.58 -17.41 -1.04
C ILE A 234 -8.52 -16.88 0.40
N LEU A 235 -7.38 -16.29 0.77
CA LEU A 235 -7.13 -15.81 2.13
C LEU A 235 -7.54 -14.35 2.30
N GLN A 236 -7.51 -13.60 1.20
CA GLN A 236 -7.89 -12.19 1.18
C GLN A 236 -8.55 -11.82 -0.14
N ASN A 237 -9.65 -11.06 -0.04
CA ASN A 237 -10.32 -10.38 -1.13
C ASN A 237 -10.47 -8.91 -0.80
N ASN A 238 -10.06 -8.04 -1.71
CA ASN A 238 -10.24 -6.59 -1.58
C ASN A 238 -10.69 -6.03 -2.93
N LEU A 239 -11.98 -5.75 -3.07
CA LEU A 239 -12.58 -5.16 -4.26
C LEU A 239 -12.95 -3.70 -3.99
N LYS A 240 -12.42 -2.79 -4.79
CA LYS A 240 -12.74 -1.37 -4.73
C LYS A 240 -13.23 -0.91 -6.09
N THR A 241 -14.44 -0.36 -6.13
CA THR A 241 -15.07 0.15 -7.34
C THR A 241 -15.41 1.62 -7.15
N THR A 242 -15.03 2.44 -8.13
CA THR A 242 -15.40 3.86 -8.19
C THR A 242 -16.03 4.15 -9.55
N PHE A 243 -17.26 4.62 -9.54
CA PHE A 243 -17.93 5.20 -10.70
C PHE A 243 -18.09 6.70 -10.51
N GLU A 244 -17.63 7.49 -11.45
CA GLU A 244 -17.70 8.95 -11.41
C GLU A 244 -18.21 9.50 -12.74
N ASN A 245 -19.12 10.46 -12.68
CA ASN A 245 -19.45 11.34 -13.80
C ASN A 245 -19.49 12.81 -13.32
N SER A 246 -19.85 13.74 -14.20
CA SER A 246 -19.87 15.17 -13.87
C SER A 246 -20.64 15.53 -12.59
N LYS A 247 -21.64 14.74 -12.22
CA LYS A 247 -22.56 15.04 -11.12
C LYS A 247 -22.56 14.02 -9.99
N ASN A 248 -22.08 12.81 -10.23
CA ASN A 248 -22.21 11.70 -9.28
C ASN A 248 -20.88 10.99 -9.08
N ILE A 249 -20.61 10.57 -7.84
CA ILE A 249 -19.54 9.65 -7.50
C ILE A 249 -20.18 8.54 -6.68
N PHE A 250 -19.96 7.30 -7.10
CA PHE A 250 -20.36 6.10 -6.36
C PHE A 250 -19.10 5.28 -6.05
N ASN A 251 -18.92 4.93 -4.78
CA ASN A 251 -17.84 4.04 -4.35
C ASN A 251 -18.44 2.82 -3.66
N ALA A 252 -17.90 1.66 -4.01
CA ALA A 252 -18.21 0.39 -3.38
C ALA A 252 -16.89 -0.32 -3.04
N ASN A 253 -16.72 -0.68 -1.78
CA ASN A 253 -15.59 -1.44 -1.29
C ASN A 253 -16.12 -2.71 -0.63
N TYR A 254 -15.51 -3.85 -0.97
CA TYR A 254 -15.70 -5.13 -0.33
C TYR A 254 -14.35 -5.64 0.15
N TYR A 255 -14.29 -6.05 1.39
CA TYR A 255 -13.07 -6.53 2.02
C TYR A 255 -13.34 -7.77 2.83
N GLU A 256 -12.53 -8.79 2.64
CA GLU A 256 -12.62 -10.06 3.32
C GLU A 256 -11.22 -10.60 3.61
N ILE A 257 -11.01 -11.04 4.84
CA ILE A 257 -9.79 -11.70 5.31
C ILE A 257 -10.19 -12.89 6.17
N HIS A 258 -9.59 -14.05 5.91
CA HIS A 258 -9.93 -15.29 6.62
C HIS A 258 -9.01 -15.63 7.78
N ASP A 259 -7.71 -15.37 7.69
CA ASP A 259 -6.75 -15.93 8.66
C ASP A 259 -6.35 -14.97 9.80
N ILE A 260 -6.75 -13.70 9.74
CA ILE A 260 -6.37 -12.69 10.73
C ILE A 260 -7.55 -11.81 11.02
N GLY A 261 -8.15 -12.02 12.20
CA GLY A 261 -9.27 -11.22 12.70
C GLY A 261 -10.59 -11.48 11.98
N ASN A 262 -10.63 -12.36 10.98
CA ASN A 262 -11.84 -12.67 10.18
C ASN A 262 -12.65 -11.41 9.84
N GLU A 263 -12.00 -10.40 9.26
CA GLU A 263 -12.67 -9.18 8.86
C GLU A 263 -13.45 -9.37 7.56
N HIS A 264 -14.74 -9.10 7.60
CA HIS A 264 -15.59 -9.20 6.41
C HIS A 264 -16.58 -8.04 6.38
N TYR A 265 -16.33 -7.04 5.55
CA TYR A 265 -17.18 -5.85 5.46
C TYR A 265 -17.42 -5.38 4.04
N ALA A 266 -18.55 -4.68 3.86
CA ALA A 266 -18.86 -3.90 2.69
C ALA A 266 -19.09 -2.43 3.09
N GLN A 267 -18.55 -1.53 2.28
CA GLN A 267 -18.75 -0.09 2.43
C GLN A 267 -19.27 0.48 1.11
N LEU A 268 -20.33 1.25 1.20
CA LEU A 268 -20.91 1.96 0.06
C LEU A 268 -20.95 3.45 0.37
N SER A 269 -20.64 4.27 -0.63
CA SER A 269 -20.88 5.71 -0.54
C SER A 269 -21.32 6.29 -1.87
N TYR A 270 -22.14 7.33 -1.80
CA TYR A 270 -22.60 8.07 -2.95
C TYR A 270 -22.46 9.55 -2.68
N THR A 271 -21.91 10.28 -3.65
CA THR A 271 -21.78 11.75 -3.62
C THR A 271 -22.50 12.35 -4.80
N ARG A 272 -23.39 13.31 -4.54
CA ARG A 272 -24.01 14.15 -5.54
C ARG A 272 -23.38 15.52 -5.55
N LYS A 273 -22.86 15.94 -6.72
CA LYS A 273 -22.39 17.31 -7.00
C LYS A 273 -23.54 18.11 -7.58
N PHE A 274 -24.02 19.12 -6.87
CA PHE A 274 -25.13 19.97 -7.35
C PHE A 274 -24.62 21.06 -8.28
N ASN A 275 -23.47 21.63 -7.95
CA ASN A 275 -22.73 22.60 -8.76
C ASN A 275 -21.23 22.41 -8.48
N ASN A 276 -20.38 23.33 -8.90
CA ASN A 276 -18.94 23.26 -8.63
C ASN A 276 -18.60 23.38 -7.14
N ASP A 277 -19.47 24.00 -6.36
CA ASP A 277 -19.20 24.39 -4.98
C ASP A 277 -19.91 23.51 -3.94
N ILE A 278 -21.04 22.88 -4.30
CA ILE A 278 -21.87 22.11 -3.35
C ILE A 278 -21.88 20.64 -3.72
N ASN A 279 -21.56 19.80 -2.74
CA ASN A 279 -21.76 18.37 -2.82
C ASN A 279 -22.37 17.81 -1.53
N ILE A 280 -23.14 16.74 -1.69
CA ILE A 280 -23.71 15.97 -0.58
C ILE A 280 -23.32 14.52 -0.78
N SER A 281 -22.78 13.93 0.28
CA SER A 281 -22.36 12.53 0.32
C SER A 281 -23.13 11.79 1.40
N PHE A 282 -23.46 10.55 1.14
CA PHE A 282 -23.95 9.64 2.17
C PHE A 282 -23.37 8.25 1.94
N GLY A 283 -23.25 7.49 3.00
CA GLY A 283 -22.69 6.16 2.94
C GLY A 283 -22.75 5.43 4.26
N GLY A 284 -22.22 4.22 4.24
CA GLY A 284 -22.12 3.41 5.42
C GLY A 284 -21.25 2.18 5.21
N ARG A 285 -20.87 1.57 6.32
CA ARG A 285 -20.10 0.34 6.38
C ARG A 285 -20.88 -0.70 7.17
N LYS A 286 -20.95 -1.89 6.62
CA LYS A 286 -21.59 -3.05 7.22
C LYS A 286 -20.55 -4.16 7.42
N ASN A 287 -20.47 -4.68 8.64
CA ASN A 287 -19.81 -5.93 8.93
C ASN A 287 -20.73 -7.07 8.43
N ILE A 288 -20.23 -7.85 7.46
CA ILE A 288 -21.03 -8.90 6.85
C ILE A 288 -20.98 -10.17 7.70
N GLN A 289 -19.85 -10.44 8.35
CA GLN A 289 -19.68 -11.61 9.21
C GLN A 289 -20.67 -11.60 10.37
N ASP A 290 -20.72 -10.50 11.10
CA ASP A 290 -21.58 -10.34 12.27
C ASP A 290 -22.96 -9.75 11.93
N ASN A 291 -23.20 -9.50 10.65
CA ASN A 291 -24.44 -8.97 10.08
C ASN A 291 -24.94 -7.67 10.74
N PHE A 292 -24.07 -6.78 11.14
CA PHE A 292 -24.46 -5.50 11.70
C PHE A 292 -23.86 -4.31 10.94
N THR A 293 -24.54 -3.16 11.00
CA THR A 293 -24.04 -1.89 10.44
C THR A 293 -23.06 -1.27 11.42
N GLU A 294 -21.82 -1.00 10.99
CA GLU A 294 -20.80 -0.37 11.85
C GLU A 294 -21.01 1.14 11.93
N ASN A 295 -21.20 1.77 10.79
CA ASN A 295 -21.45 3.21 10.74
C ASN A 295 -22.29 3.61 9.53
N ASN A 296 -22.94 4.78 9.64
CA ASN A 296 -23.56 5.51 8.54
C ASN A 296 -23.17 6.99 8.67
N PHE A 297 -23.08 7.69 7.54
CA PHE A 297 -22.79 9.11 7.52
C PHE A 297 -23.57 9.84 6.44
N ILE A 298 -23.80 11.13 6.70
CA ILE A 298 -24.26 12.12 5.72
C ILE A 298 -23.35 13.34 5.87
N GLU A 299 -22.81 13.80 4.76
CA GLU A 299 -21.90 14.93 4.71
C GLU A 299 -22.35 15.92 3.64
N ALA A 300 -22.40 17.19 3.98
CA ALA A 300 -22.63 18.27 3.04
C ALA A 300 -21.44 19.22 3.05
N ASN A 301 -20.92 19.53 1.86
CA ASN A 301 -19.78 20.41 1.69
C ASN A 301 -20.13 21.55 0.74
N TYR A 302 -19.70 22.76 1.13
CA TYR A 302 -19.63 23.94 0.28
C TYR A 302 -18.17 24.35 0.14
N ASP A 303 -17.68 24.49 -1.08
CA ASP A 303 -16.28 24.80 -1.39
C ASP A 303 -16.19 25.86 -2.47
N SER A 304 -16.07 27.14 -2.07
CA SER A 304 -15.88 28.30 -2.95
C SER A 304 -14.40 28.71 -3.02
N GLU A 305 -14.10 29.77 -3.77
CA GLU A 305 -12.75 30.31 -3.88
C GLU A 305 -12.17 30.78 -2.54
N CYS A 306 -13.02 31.32 -1.66
CA CYS A 306 -12.59 31.96 -0.41
C CYS A 306 -12.90 31.12 0.84
N LEU A 307 -13.88 30.21 0.77
CA LEU A 307 -14.46 29.56 1.94
C LEU A 307 -14.75 28.09 1.67
N LYS A 308 -14.38 27.22 2.62
CA LYS A 308 -14.84 25.84 2.66
C LYS A 308 -15.61 25.60 3.95
N LEU A 309 -16.85 25.15 3.81
CA LEU A 309 -17.73 24.75 4.91
C LEU A 309 -18.06 23.27 4.77
N GLY A 310 -18.16 22.56 5.88
CA GLY A 310 -18.63 21.19 5.88
C GLY A 310 -19.42 20.87 7.13
N ILE A 311 -20.45 20.04 6.94
CA ILE A 311 -21.27 19.45 7.99
C ILE A 311 -21.22 17.95 7.79
N ASN A 312 -20.78 17.21 8.80
CA ASN A 312 -20.80 15.76 8.82
C ASN A 312 -21.65 15.28 9.99
N LEU A 313 -22.67 14.49 9.67
CA LEU A 313 -23.47 13.75 10.62
C LEU A 313 -23.12 12.29 10.49
N SER A 314 -22.58 11.67 11.53
CA SER A 314 -22.24 10.26 11.54
C SER A 314 -22.83 9.55 12.74
N LYS A 315 -23.27 8.32 12.50
CA LYS A 315 -23.75 7.42 13.53
C LYS A 315 -22.90 6.15 13.50
N THR A 316 -22.30 5.84 14.64
CA THR A 316 -21.54 4.61 14.87
C THR A 316 -22.41 3.68 15.69
N PHE A 317 -22.55 2.43 15.25
CA PHE A 317 -23.35 1.40 15.93
C PHE A 317 -22.46 0.39 16.65
N TYR A 318 -21.15 0.48 16.47
CA TYR A 318 -20.18 -0.42 17.08
C TYR A 318 -20.21 -0.28 18.59
N GLN A 319 -20.21 -1.39 19.29
CA GLN A 319 -20.14 -1.48 20.73
C GLN A 319 -19.11 -2.56 21.09
N ASP A 320 -18.06 -2.16 21.79
CA ASP A 320 -17.05 -3.03 22.36
C ASP A 320 -16.76 -2.50 23.75
N GLU A 321 -16.56 -3.37 24.72
CA GLU A 321 -16.37 -3.10 26.15
C GLU A 321 -16.53 -1.63 26.63
N ASP A 322 -15.64 -0.73 26.15
CA ASP A 322 -15.61 0.70 26.48
C ASP A 322 -16.20 1.63 25.39
N LEU A 323 -16.45 1.11 24.18
CA LEU A 323 -16.99 1.89 23.06
C LEU A 323 -18.51 1.77 23.02
N ARG A 324 -19.21 2.90 23.07
CA ARG A 324 -20.68 2.96 22.94
C ARG A 324 -21.10 3.51 21.60
N PRO A 325 -22.26 3.10 21.08
CA PRO A 325 -22.83 3.73 19.88
C PRO A 325 -22.89 5.25 20.07
N SER A 326 -22.43 5.99 19.07
CA SER A 326 -22.36 7.45 19.14
C SER A 326 -23.01 8.12 17.94
N ASN A 327 -23.59 9.29 18.17
CA ASN A 327 -24.01 10.20 17.10
C ASN A 327 -23.09 11.42 17.16
N ASN A 328 -22.40 11.68 16.06
CA ASN A 328 -21.44 12.77 15.99
C ASN A 328 -21.92 13.81 14.95
N LEU A 329 -21.85 15.07 15.35
CA LEU A 329 -22.02 16.22 14.46
C LEU A 329 -20.69 16.97 14.40
N THR A 330 -20.10 17.02 13.22
CA THR A 330 -18.86 17.77 13.00
C THR A 330 -19.14 18.91 12.04
N LEU A 331 -18.75 20.11 12.44
CA LEU A 331 -18.78 21.33 11.61
C LEU A 331 -17.34 21.77 11.38
N PHE A 332 -17.00 22.12 10.16
CA PHE A 332 -15.70 22.73 9.87
C PHE A 332 -15.84 23.93 8.95
N ILE A 333 -14.99 24.93 9.19
CA ILE A 333 -14.93 26.18 8.44
C ILE A 333 -13.47 26.45 8.12
N ILE A 334 -13.13 26.61 6.85
CA ILE A 334 -11.78 26.95 6.39
C ILE A 334 -11.86 28.23 5.56
N LEU A 335 -11.14 29.26 5.98
CA LEU A 335 -10.97 30.52 5.24
C LEU A 335 -9.70 30.42 4.39
N LYS A 336 -9.84 30.15 3.11
CA LYS A 336 -8.72 29.87 2.18
C LYS A 336 -7.68 31.00 2.06
N PRO A 337 -8.02 32.30 2.10
CA PRO A 337 -7.03 33.38 2.02
C PRO A 337 -6.01 33.39 3.16
N PHE A 338 -6.33 32.78 4.30
CA PHE A 338 -5.46 32.74 5.48
C PHE A 338 -4.61 31.46 5.57
N GLY A 339 -4.56 30.68 4.48
CA GLY A 339 -3.91 29.37 4.43
C GLY A 339 -4.81 28.26 4.98
N SER A 340 -4.53 27.03 4.60
CA SER A 340 -5.19 25.89 5.25
C SER A 340 -4.70 25.84 6.70
N PRO A 341 -5.52 26.06 7.72
CA PRO A 341 -5.14 25.67 9.04
C PRO A 341 -4.85 24.16 8.94
N VAL A 342 -3.70 23.74 9.40
CA VAL A 342 -3.46 22.34 9.71
C VAL A 342 -4.58 21.99 10.67
N SER A 343 -5.62 21.29 10.20
CA SER A 343 -6.69 20.88 11.10
C SER A 343 -6.03 20.01 12.15
N PRO A 344 -5.99 20.42 13.44
CA PRO A 344 -5.59 19.51 14.48
C PRO A 344 -6.54 18.34 14.36
N ASN A 345 -5.98 17.14 14.28
CA ASN A 345 -6.76 15.91 14.25
C ASN A 345 -7.44 15.82 15.62
N LEU A 346 -8.66 16.33 15.72
CA LEU A 346 -9.45 16.40 16.97
C LEU A 346 -9.78 15.00 17.52
N SER A 347 -9.50 13.94 16.76
CA SER A 347 -9.60 12.56 17.25
C SER A 347 -8.60 12.22 18.37
N SER A 348 -7.58 13.05 18.62
CA SER A 348 -6.64 12.87 19.74
C SER A 348 -7.03 13.62 21.02
N LEU A 349 -8.15 14.36 21.02
CA LEU A 349 -8.62 15.12 22.19
C LEU A 349 -9.87 14.52 22.87
N VAL A 350 -10.36 13.39 22.38
CA VAL A 350 -11.45 12.63 22.98
C VAL A 350 -10.92 11.27 23.41
N ASN A 351 -10.19 11.26 24.50
CA ASN A 351 -9.95 10.12 25.38
C ASN A 351 -10.75 10.30 26.65
#